data_a82599f74039f0c686afb4c9952adefe
#
_entry.id   a82599f74039f0c686afb4c9952adefe
#
_cell.length_a   1.000
_cell.length_b   1.000
_cell.length_c   1.000
_cell.angle_alpha   90.00
_cell.angle_beta   90.00
_cell.angle_gamma   90.00
#
_symmetry.space_group_name_H-M   'P 1'
#
loop_
_entity.id
_entity.type
_entity.pdbx_description
1 polymer ?
#
loop_
_entity_poly.entity_id
_entity_poly.type
_entity_poly.pdbx_seq_one_letter_code
_entity_poly.pdbx_strand_id
1 'polypeptide(L)'
;PQAAGNVTIGAAEVKVDGSSYRTRPLPIEIVNEGEGSRAQQQQGGSNRADDTQADAQSRIGKDDILLRAVVSRSSVYKNEPLHVAFKLYTRVPYVNIVPESAPSFNGFWSQDLSDPNSARVGRETYAGKVYETRVLYDYLLYPQQVGSLTIDPVDMTVVAQVVVQSRHADPFFGGGREVFNVPRKVQSQRATVQVKALPAGCLLYTSDAAD
;
A
#
# COMPACT_ATOMS: atom_id res chain seq x y z
N PRO A 1 -31.96 -0.03 -14.88
CA PRO A 1 -31.47 1.34 -14.90
C PRO A 1 -32.13 2.08 -13.74
N GLN A 2 -31.38 2.39 -12.69
CA GLN A 2 -31.87 3.21 -11.60
C GLN A 2 -31.68 4.68 -12.02
N ALA A 3 -32.77 5.43 -11.99
CA ALA A 3 -32.76 6.85 -12.35
C ALA A 3 -32.10 7.65 -11.20
N ALA A 4 -31.36 8.71 -11.58
CA ALA A 4 -30.87 9.70 -10.62
C ALA A 4 -32.06 10.35 -9.88
N GLY A 5 -31.91 10.62 -8.60
CA GLY A 5 -32.98 11.21 -7.80
C GLY A 5 -32.56 11.49 -6.37
N ASN A 6 -33.35 12.26 -5.67
CA ASN A 6 -33.17 12.57 -4.26
C ASN A 6 -34.00 11.64 -3.40
N VAL A 7 -33.37 10.95 -2.45
CA VAL A 7 -34.02 10.11 -1.45
C VAL A 7 -33.73 10.69 -0.07
N THR A 8 -34.77 10.78 0.77
CA THR A 8 -34.60 11.28 2.14
C THR A 8 -34.85 10.13 3.12
N ILE A 9 -33.84 9.82 3.94
CA ILE A 9 -34.03 8.94 5.09
C ILE A 9 -34.76 9.75 6.16
N GLY A 10 -35.95 9.26 6.56
CA GLY A 10 -36.77 9.90 7.58
C GLY A 10 -36.11 9.98 8.96
N ALA A 11 -36.55 10.89 9.78
CA ALA A 11 -36.08 11.00 11.16
C ALA A 11 -36.50 9.76 11.98
N ALA A 12 -35.54 9.18 12.70
CA ALA A 12 -35.81 8.12 13.69
C ALA A 12 -36.11 8.74 15.06
N GLU A 13 -37.06 8.14 15.79
CA GLU A 13 -37.41 8.56 17.15
C GLU A 13 -37.14 7.40 18.12
N VAL A 14 -36.44 7.69 19.21
CA VAL A 14 -36.17 6.74 20.30
C VAL A 14 -36.66 7.34 21.62
N LYS A 15 -37.38 6.55 22.39
CA LYS A 15 -37.81 6.92 23.76
C LYS A 15 -36.96 6.15 24.76
N VAL A 16 -36.27 6.87 25.63
CA VAL A 16 -35.50 6.31 26.75
C VAL A 16 -35.89 7.06 28.02
N ASP A 17 -36.30 6.35 29.04
CA ASP A 17 -36.65 6.88 30.37
C ASP A 17 -37.65 8.06 30.33
N GLY A 18 -38.68 7.97 29.47
CA GLY A 18 -39.71 9.01 29.34
C GLY A 18 -39.31 10.22 28.49
N SER A 19 -38.06 10.27 28.01
CA SER A 19 -37.58 11.32 27.11
C SER A 19 -37.53 10.81 25.66
N SER A 20 -38.03 11.65 24.73
CA SER A 20 -38.03 11.32 23.29
C SER A 20 -36.88 12.03 22.59
N TYR A 21 -36.05 11.25 21.89
CA TYR A 21 -34.94 11.74 21.08
C TYR A 21 -35.24 11.49 19.61
N ARG A 22 -35.12 12.52 18.78
CA ARG A 22 -35.42 12.45 17.36
C ARG A 22 -34.23 12.87 16.53
N THR A 23 -33.86 12.04 15.55
CA THR A 23 -32.78 12.39 14.58
C THR A 23 -33.31 13.36 13.53
N ARG A 24 -32.43 14.07 12.87
CA ARG A 24 -32.78 14.86 11.68
C ARG A 24 -32.90 13.95 10.45
N PRO A 25 -33.81 14.24 9.52
CA PRO A 25 -33.86 13.53 8.25
C PRO A 25 -32.54 13.76 7.46
N LEU A 26 -32.06 12.71 6.75
CA LEU A 26 -30.83 12.74 5.96
C LEU A 26 -31.22 12.69 4.48
N PRO A 27 -31.02 13.78 3.71
CA PRO A 27 -31.19 13.74 2.27
C PRO A 27 -29.99 13.03 1.61
N ILE A 28 -30.27 12.13 0.67
CA ILE A 28 -29.28 11.43 -0.16
C ILE A 28 -29.60 11.74 -1.61
N GLU A 29 -28.61 12.24 -2.34
CA GLU A 29 -28.68 12.46 -3.77
C GLU A 29 -28.02 11.27 -4.50
N ILE A 30 -28.78 10.61 -5.36
CA ILE A 30 -28.28 9.54 -6.23
C ILE A 30 -27.90 10.16 -7.57
N VAL A 31 -26.59 10.21 -7.85
CA VAL A 31 -26.04 10.72 -9.12
C VAL A 31 -25.67 9.57 -10.05
N ASN A 32 -25.85 9.74 -11.36
CA ASN A 32 -25.38 8.78 -12.35
C ASN A 32 -23.86 8.85 -12.49
N GLU A 33 -23.21 7.69 -12.69
CA GLU A 33 -21.79 7.59 -13.04
C GLU A 33 -21.54 8.34 -14.37
N GLY A 34 -21.07 9.60 -14.30
CA GLY A 34 -20.71 10.39 -15.48
C GLY A 34 -20.84 11.90 -15.34
N GLU A 35 -21.56 12.42 -14.35
CA GLU A 35 -21.81 13.88 -14.23
C GLU A 35 -21.27 14.52 -12.93
N GLY A 36 -20.34 13.90 -12.27
CA GLY A 36 -19.74 14.38 -11.01
C GLY A 36 -18.71 15.52 -11.13
N SER A 37 -18.75 16.34 -12.19
CA SER A 37 -17.78 17.42 -12.35
C SER A 37 -18.39 18.71 -12.86
N ARG A 38 -19.45 19.25 -12.23
CA ARG A 38 -19.84 20.69 -12.31
C ARG A 38 -21.16 20.92 -11.59
N ALA A 39 -21.08 21.43 -10.41
CA ALA A 39 -22.00 22.32 -9.68
C ALA A 39 -21.96 21.94 -8.20
N GLN A 40 -21.53 22.74 -7.29
CA GLN A 40 -22.07 24.03 -6.93
C GLN A 40 -21.25 24.60 -5.76
N GLN A 41 -20.58 25.71 -5.98
CA GLN A 41 -20.29 26.65 -4.92
C GLN A 41 -21.60 27.21 -4.42
N GLN A 42 -22.00 26.85 -3.19
CA GLN A 42 -22.64 27.82 -2.28
C GLN A 42 -22.89 27.25 -0.89
N GLN A 43 -22.21 27.89 0.05
CA GLN A 43 -22.55 28.23 1.42
C GLN A 43 -22.43 27.18 2.53
N GLY A 44 -21.37 27.34 3.30
CA GLY A 44 -21.50 27.45 4.76
C GLY A 44 -21.39 26.19 5.58
N GLY A 45 -20.16 25.63 5.71
CA GLY A 45 -19.88 24.71 6.81
C GLY A 45 -19.01 23.49 6.52
N SER A 46 -18.80 23.08 5.26
CA SER A 46 -18.05 21.86 4.91
C SER A 46 -16.57 22.08 4.58
N ASN A 47 -16.12 23.31 4.33
CA ASN A 47 -14.75 23.59 3.92
C ASN A 47 -13.67 23.38 5.00
N ARG A 48 -14.07 23.20 6.26
CA ARG A 48 -13.09 23.10 7.37
C ARG A 48 -12.59 21.69 7.63
N ALA A 49 -13.40 20.67 7.37
CA ALA A 49 -12.98 19.27 7.48
C ALA A 49 -12.07 18.87 6.29
N ASP A 50 -12.40 19.37 5.09
CA ASP A 50 -11.60 19.15 3.87
C ASP A 50 -10.22 19.80 3.96
N ASP A 51 -10.10 21.02 4.51
CA ASP A 51 -8.82 21.69 4.69
C ASP A 51 -7.88 20.93 5.64
N THR A 52 -8.44 20.31 6.70
CA THR A 52 -7.65 19.55 7.68
C THR A 52 -7.19 18.20 7.10
N GLN A 53 -8.02 17.56 6.27
CA GLN A 53 -7.66 16.32 5.57
C GLN A 53 -6.64 16.57 4.46
N ALA A 54 -6.76 17.67 3.71
CA ALA A 54 -5.78 18.10 2.73
C ALA A 54 -4.42 18.43 3.38
N ASP A 55 -4.44 19.05 4.56
CA ASP A 55 -3.24 19.34 5.35
C ASP A 55 -2.57 18.04 5.83
N ALA A 56 -3.34 17.05 6.29
CA ALA A 56 -2.84 15.73 6.65
C ALA A 56 -2.19 15.01 5.44
N GLN A 57 -2.81 15.09 4.25
CA GLN A 57 -2.25 14.52 3.03
C GLN A 57 -0.95 15.17 2.60
N SER A 58 -0.81 16.48 2.78
CA SER A 58 0.38 17.25 2.42
C SER A 58 1.60 16.95 3.29
N ARG A 59 1.37 16.46 4.52
CA ARG A 59 2.44 16.10 5.47
C ARG A 59 3.20 14.83 5.13
N ILE A 60 2.66 13.99 4.25
CA ILE A 60 3.33 12.77 3.78
C ILE A 60 4.04 13.10 2.47
N GLY A 61 5.36 13.21 2.53
CA GLY A 61 6.20 13.38 1.36
C GLY A 61 6.22 12.15 0.45
N LYS A 62 6.59 12.35 -0.82
CA LYS A 62 6.68 11.25 -1.81
C LYS A 62 7.65 10.15 -1.39
N ASP A 63 8.70 10.52 -0.63
CA ASP A 63 9.75 9.61 -0.19
C ASP A 63 9.52 9.07 1.22
N ASP A 64 8.40 9.38 1.87
CA ASP A 64 8.17 8.93 3.24
C ASP A 64 7.67 7.48 3.30
N ILE A 65 7.14 6.97 2.20
CA ILE A 65 6.69 5.59 2.07
C ILE A 65 7.16 5.08 0.70
N LEU A 66 7.99 4.03 0.69
CA LEU A 66 8.51 3.41 -0.51
C LEU A 66 8.32 1.90 -0.44
N LEU A 67 8.00 1.29 -1.57
CA LEU A 67 8.00 -0.16 -1.74
C LEU A 67 9.15 -0.53 -2.69
N ARG A 68 9.99 -1.49 -2.30
CA ARG A 68 11.16 -1.88 -3.08
C ARG A 68 11.25 -3.38 -3.26
N ALA A 69 11.52 -3.81 -4.50
CA ALA A 69 12.00 -5.16 -4.78
C ALA A 69 13.52 -5.19 -4.58
N VAL A 70 13.97 -5.93 -3.57
CA VAL A 70 15.40 -6.11 -3.25
C VAL A 70 15.83 -7.48 -3.73
N VAL A 71 16.70 -7.50 -4.72
CA VAL A 71 17.20 -8.71 -5.37
C VAL A 71 18.62 -8.98 -4.88
N SER A 72 18.92 -10.19 -4.47
CA SER A 72 20.24 -10.56 -3.93
C SER A 72 21.36 -10.48 -4.95
N ARG A 73 21.06 -10.73 -6.23
CA ARG A 73 22.02 -10.72 -7.34
C ARG A 73 21.36 -10.24 -8.62
N SER A 74 22.07 -9.42 -9.39
CA SER A 74 21.62 -8.95 -10.71
C SER A 74 22.00 -9.90 -11.85
N SER A 75 22.88 -10.90 -11.60
CA SER A 75 23.29 -11.90 -12.59
C SER A 75 23.49 -13.25 -11.91
N VAL A 76 22.91 -14.30 -12.52
CA VAL A 76 22.97 -15.69 -12.05
C VAL A 76 23.04 -16.65 -13.24
N TYR A 77 23.36 -17.91 -13.00
CA TYR A 77 23.21 -18.97 -14.00
C TYR A 77 21.78 -19.52 -14.04
N LYS A 78 21.42 -20.18 -15.13
CA LYS A 78 20.16 -20.93 -15.24
C LYS A 78 20.06 -21.93 -14.08
N ASN A 79 18.89 -21.98 -13.41
CA ASN A 79 18.61 -22.77 -12.21
C ASN A 79 19.43 -22.40 -10.96
N GLU A 80 20.30 -21.38 -11.00
CA GLU A 80 20.93 -20.86 -9.80
C GLU A 80 19.93 -20.02 -8.99
N PRO A 81 19.72 -20.32 -7.70
CA PRO A 81 18.74 -19.58 -6.89
C PRO A 81 19.17 -18.15 -6.62
N LEU A 82 18.20 -17.25 -6.65
CA LEU A 82 18.35 -15.87 -6.18
C LEU A 82 17.21 -15.50 -5.25
N HIS A 83 17.53 -14.71 -4.26
CA HIS A 83 16.57 -14.26 -3.26
C HIS A 83 15.99 -12.91 -3.68
N VAL A 84 14.67 -12.75 -3.53
CA VAL A 84 13.92 -11.52 -3.80
C VAL A 84 13.01 -11.21 -2.63
N ALA A 85 13.17 -10.02 -2.06
CA ALA A 85 12.30 -9.54 -0.99
C ALA A 85 11.60 -8.24 -1.41
N PHE A 86 10.28 -8.17 -1.21
CA PHE A 86 9.55 -6.92 -1.32
C PHE A 86 9.49 -6.29 0.06
N LYS A 87 10.18 -5.15 0.19
CA LYS A 87 10.31 -4.42 1.45
C LYS A 87 9.59 -3.08 1.40
N LEU A 88 8.79 -2.83 2.42
CA LEU A 88 8.27 -1.51 2.72
C LEU A 88 9.32 -0.71 3.50
N TYR A 89 9.55 0.52 3.08
CA TYR A 89 10.36 1.53 3.76
C TYR A 89 9.44 2.66 4.18
N THR A 90 9.38 2.98 5.46
CA THR A 90 8.50 4.05 5.96
C THR A 90 9.22 4.95 6.96
N ARG A 91 8.88 6.23 6.93
CA ARG A 91 9.32 7.27 7.89
C ARG A 91 8.14 7.81 8.69
N VAL A 92 6.94 7.36 8.37
CA VAL A 92 5.71 7.77 9.02
C VAL A 92 5.00 6.54 9.61
N PRO A 93 4.28 6.68 10.71
CA PRO A 93 3.44 5.60 11.23
C PRO A 93 2.37 5.19 10.20
N TYR A 94 2.02 3.92 10.20
CA TYR A 94 0.93 3.39 9.40
C TYR A 94 0.11 2.37 10.20
N VAL A 95 -1.16 2.21 9.84
CA VAL A 95 -2.11 1.31 10.52
C VAL A 95 -2.46 0.10 9.70
N ASN A 96 -2.32 0.17 8.37
CA ASN A 96 -2.70 -0.93 7.48
C ASN A 96 -1.87 -0.93 6.19
N ILE A 97 -1.71 -2.13 5.61
CA ILE A 97 -1.12 -2.36 4.29
C ILE A 97 -2.09 -3.24 3.52
N VAL A 98 -2.56 -2.77 2.37
CA VAL A 98 -3.49 -3.48 1.50
C VAL A 98 -2.75 -3.83 0.21
N PRO A 99 -2.48 -5.12 -0.07
CA PRO A 99 -1.96 -5.55 -1.36
C PRO A 99 -2.97 -5.27 -2.48
N GLU A 100 -2.54 -4.66 -3.58
CA GLU A 100 -3.36 -4.45 -4.78
C GLU A 100 -3.01 -5.47 -5.88
N SER A 101 -1.77 -5.95 -5.90
CA SER A 101 -1.32 -7.01 -6.81
C SER A 101 -0.45 -8.03 -6.09
N ALA A 102 -0.50 -9.28 -6.55
CA ALA A 102 0.41 -10.32 -6.10
C ALA A 102 1.72 -10.28 -6.92
N PRO A 103 2.87 -10.66 -6.34
CA PRO A 103 4.10 -10.82 -7.09
C PRO A 103 3.98 -11.84 -8.22
N SER A 104 4.54 -11.51 -9.39
CA SER A 104 4.59 -12.37 -10.57
C SER A 104 6.02 -12.54 -11.04
N PHE A 105 6.41 -13.77 -11.39
CA PHE A 105 7.79 -14.13 -11.71
C PHE A 105 7.88 -14.92 -13.03
N ASN A 106 7.57 -14.25 -14.14
CA ASN A 106 7.61 -14.87 -15.46
C ASN A 106 9.05 -15.34 -15.81
N GLY A 107 9.18 -16.62 -16.16
CA GLY A 107 10.48 -17.23 -16.48
C GLY A 107 11.25 -17.74 -15.26
N PHE A 108 10.66 -17.67 -14.06
CA PHE A 108 11.23 -18.25 -12.84
C PHE A 108 10.28 -19.33 -12.27
N TRP A 109 10.86 -20.34 -11.69
CA TRP A 109 10.18 -21.13 -10.66
C TRP A 109 10.39 -20.42 -9.32
N SER A 110 9.33 -20.28 -8.53
CA SER A 110 9.36 -19.50 -7.28
C SER A 110 8.96 -20.35 -6.09
N GLN A 111 9.69 -20.16 -4.99
CA GLN A 111 9.34 -20.69 -3.67
C GLN A 111 9.05 -19.53 -2.75
N ASP A 112 7.86 -19.50 -2.16
CA ASP A 112 7.47 -18.50 -1.17
C ASP A 112 8.12 -18.84 0.17
N LEU A 113 8.87 -17.91 0.72
CA LEU A 113 9.51 -17.97 2.03
C LEU A 113 8.86 -17.00 3.03
N SER A 114 7.77 -16.35 2.62
CA SER A 114 7.07 -15.37 3.46
C SER A 114 6.50 -16.07 4.69
N ASP A 115 6.84 -15.57 5.86
CA ASP A 115 6.28 -16.04 7.12
C ASP A 115 5.36 -14.94 7.67
N PRO A 116 4.04 -15.15 7.67
CA PRO A 116 3.08 -14.17 8.18
C PRO A 116 3.30 -13.82 9.66
N ASN A 117 3.90 -14.74 10.42
CA ASN A 117 4.12 -14.59 11.86
C ASN A 117 5.47 -13.94 12.18
N SER A 118 6.41 -13.91 11.25
CA SER A 118 7.69 -13.25 11.42
C SER A 118 7.70 -11.89 10.71
N ALA A 119 7.19 -10.86 11.40
CA ALA A 119 7.39 -9.50 10.93
C ALA A 119 8.88 -9.16 11.02
N ARG A 120 9.63 -9.38 9.92
CA ARG A 120 11.03 -8.93 9.83
C ARG A 120 11.04 -7.41 9.70
N VAL A 121 11.04 -6.75 10.85
CA VAL A 121 11.13 -5.31 10.98
C VAL A 121 12.60 -4.93 11.20
N GLY A 122 13.06 -3.89 10.53
CA GLY A 122 14.42 -3.41 10.65
C GLY A 122 14.49 -1.90 10.48
N ARG A 123 15.71 -1.39 10.50
CA ARG A 123 15.98 0.02 10.18
C ARG A 123 17.13 0.07 9.18
N GLU A 124 16.90 0.75 8.06
CA GLU A 124 17.88 0.85 6.96
C GLU A 124 18.00 2.29 6.49
N THR A 125 19.20 2.65 6.03
CA THR A 125 19.43 3.93 5.37
C THR A 125 19.32 3.76 3.86
N TYR A 126 18.46 4.55 3.23
CA TYR A 126 18.31 4.59 1.77
C TYR A 126 18.26 6.04 1.27
N ALA A 127 19.03 6.35 0.22
CA ALA A 127 19.14 7.70 -0.33
C ALA A 127 19.41 8.79 0.73
N GLY A 128 20.26 8.49 1.73
CA GLY A 128 20.62 9.40 2.80
C GLY A 128 19.55 9.59 3.89
N LYS A 129 18.43 8.86 3.83
CA LYS A 129 17.35 8.92 4.82
C LYS A 129 17.24 7.59 5.56
N VAL A 130 16.92 7.66 6.86
CA VAL A 130 16.69 6.48 7.69
C VAL A 130 15.22 6.09 7.62
N TYR A 131 14.95 4.82 7.37
CA TYR A 131 13.61 4.25 7.29
C TYR A 131 13.45 3.10 8.27
N GLU A 132 12.26 2.94 8.79
CA GLU A 132 11.81 1.65 9.31
C GLU A 132 11.47 0.76 8.12
N THR A 133 11.90 -0.49 8.16
CA THR A 133 11.69 -1.43 7.07
C THR A 133 10.92 -2.65 7.52
N ARG A 134 10.06 -3.16 6.65
CA ARG A 134 9.32 -4.40 6.86
C ARG A 134 9.34 -5.25 5.59
N VAL A 135 9.75 -6.51 5.71
CA VAL A 135 9.62 -7.48 4.62
C VAL A 135 8.15 -7.90 4.53
N LEU A 136 7.55 -7.73 3.36
CA LEU A 136 6.16 -8.07 3.10
C LEU A 136 6.05 -9.39 2.33
N TYR A 137 6.93 -9.59 1.36
CA TYR A 137 7.06 -10.83 0.62
C TYR A 137 8.52 -11.23 0.52
N ASP A 138 8.77 -12.51 0.57
CA ASP A 138 10.10 -13.11 0.56
C ASP A 138 10.09 -14.37 -0.31
N TYR A 139 10.89 -14.38 -1.39
CA TYR A 139 10.89 -15.45 -2.37
C TYR A 139 12.30 -15.93 -2.69
N LEU A 140 12.42 -17.23 -2.92
CA LEU A 140 13.56 -17.82 -3.60
C LEU A 140 13.15 -18.14 -5.05
N LEU A 141 13.85 -17.55 -6.01
CA LEU A 141 13.55 -17.68 -7.42
C LEU A 141 14.63 -18.51 -8.12
N TYR A 142 14.22 -19.40 -9.02
CA TYR A 142 15.09 -20.23 -9.85
C TYR A 142 14.79 -19.91 -11.32
N PRO A 143 15.71 -19.21 -12.05
CA PRO A 143 15.47 -18.84 -13.44
C PRO A 143 15.45 -20.09 -14.34
N GLN A 144 14.41 -20.22 -15.16
CA GLN A 144 14.20 -21.36 -16.05
C GLN A 144 14.72 -21.14 -17.48
N GLN A 145 15.01 -19.87 -17.80
CA GLN A 145 15.43 -19.46 -19.14
C GLN A 145 16.71 -18.63 -19.06
N VAL A 146 17.53 -18.67 -20.11
CA VAL A 146 18.72 -17.82 -20.30
C VAL A 146 18.28 -16.49 -20.90
N GLY A 147 18.95 -15.41 -20.53
CA GLY A 147 18.70 -14.08 -21.04
C GLY A 147 18.31 -13.11 -19.94
N SER A 148 17.66 -12.03 -20.31
CA SER A 148 17.19 -10.98 -19.38
C SER A 148 15.80 -11.33 -18.88
N LEU A 149 15.67 -11.69 -17.61
CA LEU A 149 14.39 -11.94 -16.96
C LEU A 149 13.99 -10.75 -16.10
N THR A 150 12.71 -10.47 -16.04
CA THR A 150 12.16 -9.32 -15.33
C THR A 150 11.27 -9.78 -14.16
N ILE A 151 11.47 -9.12 -13.02
CA ILE A 151 10.58 -9.19 -11.87
C ILE A 151 9.67 -7.98 -11.95
N ASP A 152 8.37 -8.22 -12.10
CA ASP A 152 7.39 -7.16 -12.29
C ASP A 152 7.14 -6.36 -11.01
N PRO A 153 6.72 -5.09 -11.14
CA PRO A 153 6.33 -4.27 -10.01
C PRO A 153 5.15 -4.86 -9.24
N VAL A 154 5.13 -4.60 -7.93
CA VAL A 154 4.02 -4.93 -7.04
C VAL A 154 3.41 -3.62 -6.55
N ASP A 155 2.08 -3.56 -6.53
CA ASP A 155 1.31 -2.41 -6.08
C ASP A 155 0.68 -2.67 -4.71
N MET A 156 0.72 -1.66 -3.84
CA MET A 156 0.12 -1.69 -2.51
C MET A 156 -0.44 -0.33 -2.13
N THR A 157 -1.47 -0.34 -1.28
CA THR A 157 -1.93 0.85 -0.57
C THR A 157 -1.52 0.76 0.89
N VAL A 158 -0.71 1.72 1.35
CA VAL A 158 -0.33 1.89 2.75
C VAL A 158 -1.20 2.97 3.36
N VAL A 159 -1.89 2.64 4.45
CA VAL A 159 -2.70 3.61 5.20
C VAL A 159 -1.83 4.24 6.28
N ALA A 160 -1.26 5.39 5.96
CA ALA A 160 -0.43 6.16 6.89
C ALA A 160 -1.28 6.89 7.93
N GLN A 161 -0.72 7.06 9.14
CA GLN A 161 -1.37 7.79 10.22
C GLN A 161 -0.68 9.13 10.42
N VAL A 162 -1.44 10.22 10.32
CA VAL A 162 -0.95 11.58 10.48
C VAL A 162 -1.68 12.27 11.62
N VAL A 163 -0.92 12.84 12.54
CA VAL A 163 -1.46 13.64 13.63
C VAL A 163 -1.39 15.11 13.23
N VAL A 164 -2.53 15.77 13.21
CA VAL A 164 -2.67 17.20 12.93
C VAL A 164 -3.16 17.89 14.20
N GLN A 165 -2.62 19.08 14.50
CA GLN A 165 -3.19 19.91 15.56
C GLN A 165 -4.52 20.49 15.07
N SER A 166 -5.58 20.24 15.81
CA SER A 166 -6.88 20.85 15.52
C SER A 166 -6.75 22.38 15.65
N ARG A 167 -7.19 23.10 14.62
CA ARG A 167 -7.28 24.56 14.65
C ARG A 167 -8.37 25.07 15.59
N HIS A 168 -9.19 24.18 16.12
CA HIS A 168 -10.21 24.45 17.15
C HIS A 168 -9.64 24.10 18.53
N ALA A 169 -8.53 24.76 18.91
CA ALA A 169 -8.11 24.76 20.29
C ALA A 169 -9.16 25.55 21.08
N ASP A 170 -9.97 24.84 21.89
CA ASP A 170 -10.76 25.51 22.91
C ASP A 170 -9.77 26.17 23.88
N PRO A 171 -9.84 27.50 24.08
CA PRO A 171 -8.91 28.20 24.96
C PRO A 171 -8.88 27.63 26.39
N PHE A 172 -9.90 26.85 26.78
CA PHE A 172 -10.06 26.29 28.12
C PHE A 172 -9.57 24.83 28.25
N PHE A 173 -9.58 24.01 27.15
CA PHE A 173 -9.26 22.58 27.19
C PHE A 173 -7.98 22.17 26.44
N GLY A 174 -7.22 23.12 25.93
CA GLY A 174 -5.98 22.85 25.18
C GLY A 174 -6.24 22.38 23.75
N GLY A 175 -5.21 22.50 22.89
CA GLY A 175 -5.30 22.12 21.48
C GLY A 175 -5.56 20.64 21.29
N GLY A 176 -6.69 20.29 20.69
CA GLY A 176 -7.02 18.92 20.29
C GLY A 176 -6.03 18.40 19.22
N ARG A 177 -5.67 17.13 19.31
CA ARG A 177 -4.93 16.42 18.25
C ARG A 177 -5.93 15.55 17.51
N GLU A 178 -5.97 15.72 16.20
CA GLU A 178 -6.79 14.87 15.31
C GLU A 178 -5.88 13.90 14.57
N VAL A 179 -6.32 12.64 14.47
CA VAL A 179 -5.58 11.57 13.79
C VAL A 179 -6.27 11.27 12.48
N PHE A 180 -5.55 11.40 11.38
CA PHE A 180 -6.04 11.11 10.05
C PHE A 180 -5.37 9.86 9.48
N ASN A 181 -6.18 8.98 8.89
CA ASN A 181 -5.71 7.84 8.13
C ASN A 181 -5.66 8.21 6.65
N VAL A 182 -4.46 8.31 6.11
CA VAL A 182 -4.22 8.76 4.74
C VAL A 182 -3.74 7.59 3.89
N PRO A 183 -4.54 7.10 2.93
CA PRO A 183 -4.12 6.05 2.03
C PRO A 183 -3.09 6.59 1.02
N ARG A 184 -2.01 5.83 0.82
CA ARG A 184 -0.93 6.10 -0.15
C ARG A 184 -0.68 4.88 -0.99
N LYS A 185 -0.87 5.00 -2.29
CA LYS A 185 -0.48 3.99 -3.26
C LYS A 185 1.03 4.03 -3.45
N VAL A 186 1.66 2.88 -3.35
CA VAL A 186 3.10 2.68 -3.58
C VAL A 186 3.30 1.50 -4.50
N GLN A 187 4.28 1.62 -5.38
CA GLN A 187 4.65 0.58 -6.34
C GLN A 187 6.13 0.26 -6.18
N SER A 188 6.49 -1.02 -6.23
CA SER A 188 7.89 -1.41 -6.29
C SER A 188 8.48 -1.13 -7.67
N GLN A 189 9.80 -0.96 -7.72
CA GLN A 189 10.50 -0.85 -8.99
C GLN A 189 10.57 -2.21 -9.66
N ARG A 190 10.53 -2.19 -11.00
CA ARG A 190 10.89 -3.35 -11.82
C ARG A 190 12.35 -3.71 -11.58
N ALA A 191 12.65 -5.01 -11.43
CA ALA A 191 14.02 -5.50 -11.33
C ALA A 191 14.32 -6.42 -12.50
N THR A 192 15.55 -6.34 -13.02
CA THR A 192 16.02 -7.18 -14.13
C THR A 192 17.18 -8.03 -13.67
N VAL A 193 17.14 -9.33 -14.01
CA VAL A 193 18.17 -10.31 -13.70
C VAL A 193 18.71 -10.87 -15.00
N GLN A 194 20.05 -10.84 -15.16
CA GLN A 194 20.75 -11.45 -16.29
C GLN A 194 21.04 -12.92 -15.99
N VAL A 195 20.44 -13.81 -16.76
CA VAL A 195 20.59 -15.25 -16.60
C VAL A 195 21.56 -15.78 -17.65
N LYS A 196 22.66 -16.36 -17.19
CA LYS A 196 23.72 -16.96 -18.03
C LYS A 196 23.45 -18.44 -18.25
N ALA A 197 23.86 -18.94 -19.41
CA ALA A 197 23.96 -20.39 -19.63
C ALA A 197 24.99 -21.00 -18.68
N LEU A 198 24.77 -22.24 -18.28
CA LEU A 198 25.80 -22.99 -17.54
C LEU A 198 27.06 -23.11 -18.41
N PRO A 199 28.27 -23.01 -17.81
CA PRO A 199 29.50 -23.21 -18.53
C PRO A 199 29.55 -24.59 -19.23
N ALA A 200 30.13 -24.63 -20.42
CA ALA A 200 30.35 -25.88 -21.11
C ALA A 200 31.21 -26.82 -20.23
N GLY A 201 30.75 -28.03 -19.99
CA GLY A 201 31.40 -28.98 -19.08
C GLY A 201 30.72 -29.24 -17.75
N CYS A 202 29.84 -28.34 -17.28
CA CYS A 202 29.01 -28.60 -16.06
C CYS A 202 27.99 -29.73 -16.22
N LEU A 203 27.69 -30.12 -17.46
CA LEU A 203 26.70 -31.18 -17.75
C LEU A 203 27.34 -32.59 -17.87
N LEU A 204 28.64 -32.72 -17.68
CA LEU A 204 29.33 -34.01 -17.82
C LEU A 204 29.26 -34.91 -16.58
N TYR A 205 28.58 -34.45 -15.51
CA TYR A 205 28.36 -35.29 -14.32
C TYR A 205 26.88 -35.76 -14.27
N THR A 206 26.42 -36.36 -15.36
CA THR A 206 25.20 -37.18 -15.32
C THR A 206 25.66 -38.64 -15.22
N SER A 207 25.71 -39.13 -13.96
CA SER A 207 25.43 -40.53 -13.58
C SER A 207 25.83 -41.62 -14.55
N ASP A 208 27.10 -41.97 -14.58
CA ASP A 208 27.52 -43.36 -14.81
C ASP A 208 27.79 -44.06 -13.45
N ALA A 209 26.79 -44.00 -12.58
CA ALA A 209 26.76 -44.75 -11.34
C ALA A 209 25.50 -45.61 -11.30
N ALA A 210 25.37 -46.49 -12.29
CA ALA A 210 24.42 -47.60 -12.27
C ALA A 210 24.99 -48.75 -13.11
N ASP A 211 26.01 -49.42 -12.55
CA ASP A 211 26.30 -50.85 -12.76
C ASP A 211 26.51 -51.49 -11.40
#